data_be41b5d629ebcbdce36be81d739a3975
#
_entry.id   be41b5d629ebcbdce36be81d739a3975
#
_cell.length_a   1.000
_cell.length_b   1.000
_cell.length_c   1.000
_cell.angle_alpha   90.00
_cell.angle_beta   90.00
_cell.angle_gamma   90.00
#
_symmetry.space_group_name_H-M   'P 1'
#
loop_
_entity.id
_entity.type
_entity.pdbx_description
1 polymer ?
#
loop_
_entity_poly.entity_id
_entity_poly.type
_entity_poly.pdbx_seq_one_letter_code
_entity_poly.pdbx_strand_id
1 'polypeptide(L)'
;MPLPREDVDATTPKFLRDKYAVVGVGETAYTRGSNMTTRALATIAVRNAMLDAGLKASEIDGMLSYQSNDSVFSPFVAGDLGIRLNFYMDVFGGGSSTEALIGIAIGVIEAGMCNTVVIFRSMNGFSQVRIGGTGVRAAAPVSGDALHSRAYGWQSAGQSFAPTFMRHMYDFGTTAEQVAHVRVVHSHHASNNPKAYYKKRLAVEDIINSRMICKPLHLLDCCVETDNANAIIVTTAAREGPQAAAGTDPRRGGPLLEAAGRHALPGRADFHRRRPLRQGHPLAEFRRWPAGRRPYGLL
;
A
#
# COMPACT_ATOMS: atom_id res chain seq x y z
N MET A 1 -32.10 3.51 -13.26
CA MET A 1 -32.55 2.50 -12.31
C MET A 1 -31.29 1.88 -11.74
N PRO A 2 -30.93 2.06 -10.45
CA PRO A 2 -29.77 1.39 -9.90
C PRO A 2 -30.07 -0.11 -9.90
N LEU A 3 -29.13 -0.89 -10.43
CA LEU A 3 -29.19 -2.35 -10.32
C LEU A 3 -29.29 -2.69 -8.83
N PRO A 4 -30.18 -3.61 -8.41
CA PRO A 4 -30.20 -4.09 -7.04
C PRO A 4 -28.79 -4.58 -6.75
N ARG A 5 -28.15 -4.02 -5.73
CA ARG A 5 -27.01 -4.68 -5.09
C ARG A 5 -27.59 -5.91 -4.42
N GLU A 6 -27.62 -7.01 -5.11
CA GLU A 6 -27.58 -8.29 -4.45
C GLU A 6 -26.36 -8.22 -3.56
N ASP A 7 -26.51 -8.51 -2.27
CA ASP A 7 -25.39 -8.70 -1.37
C ASP A 7 -24.54 -9.80 -2.01
N VAL A 8 -23.59 -9.38 -2.82
CA VAL A 8 -22.54 -10.27 -3.28
C VAL A 8 -21.81 -10.61 -2.01
N ASP A 9 -22.22 -11.71 -1.41
CA ASP A 9 -21.46 -12.35 -0.36
C ASP A 9 -20.10 -12.65 -1.00
N ALA A 10 -19.17 -11.71 -0.83
CA ALA A 10 -17.82 -11.79 -1.36
C ALA A 10 -17.06 -12.87 -0.57
N THR A 11 -17.62 -14.07 -0.60
CA THR A 11 -16.94 -15.25 -0.11
C THR A 11 -15.79 -15.49 -1.06
N THR A 12 -14.57 -15.31 -0.55
CA THR A 12 -13.35 -15.75 -1.23
C THR A 12 -13.61 -17.13 -1.78
N PRO A 13 -13.41 -17.37 -3.09
CA PRO A 13 -13.66 -18.67 -3.68
C PRO A 13 -12.95 -19.74 -2.84
N LYS A 14 -13.70 -20.68 -2.27
CA LYS A 14 -13.16 -21.68 -1.32
C LYS A 14 -12.03 -22.50 -1.95
N PHE A 15 -12.02 -22.63 -3.27
CA PHE A 15 -10.98 -23.36 -4.00
C PHE A 15 -9.62 -22.64 -4.05
N LEU A 16 -9.55 -21.33 -3.76
CA LEU A 16 -8.30 -20.56 -3.66
C LEU A 16 -7.74 -20.51 -2.23
N ARG A 17 -8.55 -20.93 -1.26
CA ARG A 17 -8.17 -20.87 0.14
C ARG A 17 -7.00 -21.80 0.41
N ASP A 18 -5.99 -21.27 1.10
CA ASP A 18 -4.79 -21.99 1.55
C ASP A 18 -3.92 -22.57 0.39
N LYS A 19 -4.14 -22.14 -0.86
CA LYS A 19 -3.37 -22.56 -2.03
C LYS A 19 -2.12 -21.75 -2.31
N TYR A 20 -2.08 -20.50 -1.88
CA TYR A 20 -1.02 -19.54 -2.20
C TYR A 20 -0.42 -18.97 -0.93
N ALA A 21 0.87 -18.65 -1.00
CA ALA A 21 1.60 -18.07 0.11
C ALA A 21 2.56 -16.97 -0.37
N VAL A 22 2.79 -15.98 0.48
CA VAL A 22 3.93 -15.09 0.38
C VAL A 22 5.10 -15.79 1.05
N VAL A 23 6.12 -16.13 0.26
CA VAL A 23 7.25 -16.96 0.71
C VAL A 23 8.53 -16.18 0.93
N GLY A 24 8.59 -14.94 0.47
CA GLY A 24 9.75 -14.07 0.65
C GLY A 24 9.37 -12.61 0.69
N VAL A 25 10.09 -11.85 1.52
CA VAL A 25 9.95 -10.40 1.67
C VAL A 25 11.33 -9.75 1.57
N GLY A 26 11.45 -8.70 0.78
CA GLY A 26 12.68 -7.94 0.64
C GLY A 26 12.40 -6.44 0.65
N GLU A 27 13.30 -5.71 1.27
CA GLU A 27 13.21 -4.25 1.34
C GLU A 27 14.60 -3.62 1.30
N THR A 28 14.66 -2.34 0.96
CA THR A 28 15.82 -1.48 1.14
C THR A 28 15.62 -0.55 2.33
N ALA A 29 16.67 0.12 2.76
CA ALA A 29 16.54 1.14 3.79
C ALA A 29 15.63 2.29 3.32
N TYR A 30 14.84 2.82 4.25
CA TYR A 30 14.00 4.00 4.01
C TYR A 30 14.83 5.25 4.28
N THR A 31 15.22 5.96 3.21
CA THR A 31 16.15 7.09 3.31
C THR A 31 15.60 8.32 2.58
N ARG A 32 16.22 9.46 2.85
CA ARG A 32 16.06 10.68 2.03
C ARG A 32 17.43 11.01 1.45
N GLY A 33 17.55 10.80 0.12
CA GLY A 33 18.83 10.93 -0.58
C GLY A 33 19.61 9.62 -0.62
N SER A 34 19.02 8.58 -1.22
CA SER A 34 19.66 7.26 -1.38
C SER A 34 20.87 7.28 -2.31
N ASN A 35 20.97 8.25 -3.21
CA ASN A 35 21.92 8.29 -4.32
C ASN A 35 21.86 7.06 -5.25
N MET A 36 20.73 6.35 -5.24
CA MET A 36 20.51 5.15 -6.04
C MET A 36 19.38 5.37 -7.04
N THR A 37 19.45 4.70 -8.19
CA THR A 37 18.35 4.69 -9.14
C THR A 37 17.21 3.79 -8.63
N THR A 38 15.99 4.02 -9.11
CA THR A 38 14.85 3.13 -8.82
C THR A 38 15.13 1.70 -9.27
N ARG A 39 15.89 1.51 -10.37
CA ARG A 39 16.32 0.21 -10.84
C ARG A 39 17.23 -0.50 -9.83
N ALA A 40 18.25 0.18 -9.31
CA ALA A 40 19.16 -0.38 -8.32
C ALA A 40 18.41 -0.75 -7.02
N LEU A 41 17.52 0.14 -6.53
CA LEU A 41 16.70 -0.13 -5.36
C LEU A 41 15.78 -1.35 -5.57
N ALA A 42 15.11 -1.44 -6.72
CA ALA A 42 14.25 -2.58 -7.06
C ALA A 42 15.05 -3.89 -7.10
N THR A 43 16.20 -3.90 -7.78
CA THR A 43 17.07 -5.07 -7.89
C THR A 43 17.53 -5.56 -6.51
N ILE A 44 17.89 -4.65 -5.59
CA ILE A 44 18.26 -5.00 -4.22
C ILE A 44 17.07 -5.58 -3.46
N ALA A 45 15.89 -4.94 -3.52
CA ALA A 45 14.71 -5.42 -2.82
C ALA A 45 14.28 -6.81 -3.30
N VAL A 46 14.25 -7.04 -4.62
CA VAL A 46 13.92 -8.34 -5.21
C VAL A 46 14.95 -9.40 -4.81
N ARG A 47 16.25 -9.07 -4.88
CA ARG A 47 17.30 -9.97 -4.41
C ARG A 47 17.14 -10.34 -2.93
N ASN A 48 16.81 -9.37 -2.09
CA ASN A 48 16.56 -9.61 -0.66
C ASN A 48 15.37 -10.54 -0.44
N ALA A 49 14.28 -10.36 -1.21
CA ALA A 49 13.12 -11.26 -1.17
C ALA A 49 13.47 -12.68 -1.63
N MET A 50 14.33 -12.81 -2.66
CA MET A 50 14.83 -14.13 -3.12
C MET A 50 15.67 -14.81 -2.04
N LEU A 51 16.53 -14.07 -1.35
CA LEU A 51 17.35 -14.59 -0.26
C LEU A 51 16.50 -15.02 0.94
N ASP A 52 15.48 -14.23 1.29
CA ASP A 52 14.54 -14.55 2.36
C ASP A 52 13.75 -15.83 2.05
N ALA A 53 13.32 -15.99 0.79
CA ALA A 53 12.62 -17.19 0.32
C ALA A 53 13.55 -18.39 0.07
N GLY A 54 14.86 -18.20 0.02
CA GLY A 54 15.83 -19.22 -0.40
C GLY A 54 15.71 -19.63 -1.88
N LEU A 55 15.22 -18.70 -2.74
CA LEU A 55 14.96 -18.98 -4.15
C LEU A 55 16.10 -18.51 -5.06
N LYS A 56 16.36 -19.28 -6.11
CA LYS A 56 17.28 -18.91 -7.19
C LYS A 56 16.52 -18.18 -8.31
N ALA A 57 17.22 -17.44 -9.14
CA ALA A 57 16.65 -16.73 -10.30
C ALA A 57 15.89 -17.66 -11.26
N SER A 58 16.36 -18.90 -11.44
CA SER A 58 15.73 -19.91 -12.30
C SER A 58 14.40 -20.45 -11.78
N GLU A 59 14.04 -20.15 -10.54
CA GLU A 59 12.80 -20.61 -9.88
C GLU A 59 11.72 -19.53 -9.88
N ILE A 60 12.02 -18.36 -10.43
CA ILE A 60 11.10 -17.23 -10.59
C ILE A 60 10.84 -17.05 -12.07
N ASP A 61 9.57 -16.99 -12.46
CA ASP A 61 9.13 -16.91 -13.84
C ASP A 61 8.01 -15.88 -14.08
N GLY A 62 7.60 -15.16 -13.01
CA GLY A 62 6.67 -14.06 -13.09
C GLY A 62 7.16 -12.81 -12.35
N MET A 63 6.84 -11.60 -12.87
CA MET A 63 7.17 -10.35 -12.22
C MET A 63 6.10 -9.30 -12.45
N LEU A 64 5.68 -8.62 -11.38
CA LEU A 64 4.68 -7.58 -11.39
C LEU A 64 5.20 -6.33 -10.69
N SER A 65 4.82 -5.16 -11.20
CA SER A 65 5.02 -3.90 -10.47
C SER A 65 3.90 -2.90 -10.76
N TYR A 66 3.87 -1.82 -10.01
CA TYR A 66 3.07 -0.66 -10.38
C TYR A 66 3.89 0.61 -10.33
N GLN A 67 3.51 1.60 -11.12
CA GLN A 67 4.19 2.87 -11.21
C GLN A 67 3.27 4.01 -11.67
N SER A 68 3.72 5.22 -11.45
CA SER A 68 3.12 6.45 -11.99
C SER A 68 4.22 7.29 -12.65
N ASN A 69 5.01 6.67 -13.54
CA ASN A 69 6.25 7.23 -14.12
C ASN A 69 7.34 7.56 -13.09
N ASP A 70 7.41 6.79 -12.02
CA ASP A 70 8.28 7.04 -10.86
C ASP A 70 9.02 5.78 -10.38
N SER A 71 9.02 4.73 -11.19
CA SER A 71 9.66 3.45 -10.91
C SER A 71 10.38 2.90 -12.14
N VAL A 72 10.73 1.63 -12.11
CA VAL A 72 11.41 0.87 -13.16
C VAL A 72 10.50 -0.24 -13.68
N PHE A 73 10.60 -0.57 -14.96
CA PHE A 73 9.87 -1.70 -15.55
C PHE A 73 10.46 -3.05 -15.14
N SER A 74 9.57 -4.03 -14.93
CA SER A 74 9.90 -5.39 -14.51
C SER A 74 10.97 -6.08 -15.34
N PRO A 75 10.99 -6.01 -16.69
CA PRO A 75 12.02 -6.68 -17.49
C PRO A 75 13.45 -6.21 -17.23
N PHE A 76 13.66 -4.95 -16.83
CA PHE A 76 14.98 -4.46 -16.49
C PHE A 76 15.51 -5.07 -15.19
N VAL A 77 14.64 -5.21 -14.19
CA VAL A 77 15.00 -5.83 -12.91
C VAL A 77 15.24 -7.33 -13.10
N ALA A 78 14.41 -7.99 -13.90
CA ALA A 78 14.59 -9.40 -14.24
C ALA A 78 15.93 -9.64 -14.96
N GLY A 79 16.29 -8.78 -15.92
CA GLY A 79 17.58 -8.84 -16.63
C GLY A 79 18.78 -8.69 -15.69
N ASP A 80 18.71 -7.76 -14.72
CA ASP A 80 19.81 -7.56 -13.74
C ASP A 80 20.02 -8.79 -12.85
N LEU A 81 18.97 -9.54 -12.57
CA LEU A 81 18.99 -10.71 -11.68
C LEU A 81 19.11 -12.06 -12.42
N GLY A 82 19.13 -12.04 -13.76
CA GLY A 82 19.16 -13.26 -14.58
C GLY A 82 17.87 -14.07 -14.51
N ILE A 83 16.74 -13.44 -14.21
CA ILE A 83 15.40 -14.06 -14.15
C ILE A 83 14.84 -14.13 -15.57
N ARG A 84 14.42 -15.34 -16.00
CA ARG A 84 13.72 -15.53 -17.27
C ARG A 84 12.23 -15.52 -17.05
N LEU A 85 11.55 -14.44 -17.49
CA LEU A 85 10.13 -14.25 -17.29
C LEU A 85 9.28 -15.00 -18.34
N ASN A 86 8.30 -15.76 -17.88
CA ASN A 86 7.18 -16.25 -18.67
C ASN A 86 6.03 -15.22 -18.68
N PHE A 87 5.88 -14.49 -17.59
CA PHE A 87 4.86 -13.45 -17.46
C PHE A 87 5.40 -12.20 -16.74
N TYR A 88 5.05 -11.02 -17.24
CA TYR A 88 5.25 -9.78 -16.49
C TYR A 88 4.15 -8.77 -16.81
N MET A 89 3.90 -7.89 -15.85
CA MET A 89 2.99 -6.76 -16.05
C MET A 89 3.39 -5.60 -15.13
N ASP A 90 3.48 -4.41 -15.74
CA ASP A 90 3.69 -3.16 -15.02
C ASP A 90 2.42 -2.33 -15.12
N VAL A 91 1.73 -2.14 -13.99
CA VAL A 91 0.45 -1.46 -13.93
C VAL A 91 0.66 0.03 -13.70
N PHE A 92 -0.01 0.87 -14.47
CA PHE A 92 -0.11 2.29 -14.15
C PHE A 92 -1.18 2.49 -13.07
N GLY A 93 -0.76 2.92 -11.88
CA GLY A 93 -1.68 3.05 -10.76
C GLY A 93 -1.06 3.66 -9.50
N GLY A 94 -1.89 3.80 -8.49
CA GLY A 94 -1.52 4.30 -7.17
C GLY A 94 -1.36 3.21 -6.12
N GLY A 95 -1.39 3.60 -4.84
CA GLY A 95 -1.13 2.71 -3.70
C GLY A 95 -2.03 1.49 -3.60
N SER A 96 -3.30 1.58 -4.02
CA SER A 96 -4.24 0.45 -4.06
C SER A 96 -3.85 -0.65 -5.05
N SER A 97 -2.91 -0.38 -5.96
CA SER A 97 -2.40 -1.39 -6.90
C SER A 97 -1.59 -2.48 -6.20
N THR A 98 -1.04 -2.22 -5.01
CA THR A 98 -0.25 -3.20 -4.26
C THR A 98 -1.06 -4.45 -3.94
N GLU A 99 -2.25 -4.26 -3.38
CA GLU A 99 -3.15 -5.34 -3.02
C GLU A 99 -3.73 -6.04 -4.26
N ALA A 100 -4.06 -5.26 -5.29
CA ALA A 100 -4.55 -5.80 -6.56
C ALA A 100 -3.52 -6.70 -7.26
N LEU A 101 -2.23 -6.37 -7.19
CA LEU A 101 -1.16 -7.18 -7.78
C LEU A 101 -1.04 -8.56 -7.13
N ILE A 102 -1.38 -8.72 -5.84
CA ILE A 102 -1.43 -10.04 -5.20
C ILE A 102 -2.54 -10.89 -5.84
N GLY A 103 -3.72 -10.30 -6.06
CA GLY A 103 -4.81 -10.97 -6.76
C GLY A 103 -4.44 -11.35 -8.21
N ILE A 104 -3.74 -10.46 -8.92
CA ILE A 104 -3.24 -10.75 -10.27
C ILE A 104 -2.21 -11.89 -10.24
N ALA A 105 -1.26 -11.87 -9.30
CA ALA A 105 -0.26 -12.93 -9.15
C ALA A 105 -0.93 -14.30 -8.95
N ILE A 106 -1.92 -14.38 -8.06
CA ILE A 106 -2.72 -15.60 -7.86
C ILE A 106 -3.40 -16.01 -9.16
N GLY A 107 -4.04 -15.08 -9.87
CA GLY A 107 -4.74 -15.35 -11.12
C GLY A 107 -3.84 -15.89 -12.23
N VAL A 108 -2.64 -15.35 -12.41
CA VAL A 108 -1.70 -15.79 -13.46
C VAL A 108 -1.03 -17.13 -13.10
N ILE A 109 -0.82 -17.43 -11.81
CA ILE A 109 -0.36 -18.73 -11.35
C ILE A 109 -1.47 -19.79 -11.57
N GLU A 110 -2.71 -19.50 -11.20
CA GLU A 110 -3.86 -20.42 -11.40
C GLU A 110 -4.10 -20.68 -12.89
N ALA A 111 -3.86 -19.70 -13.75
CA ALA A 111 -3.95 -19.85 -15.21
C ALA A 111 -2.78 -20.61 -15.82
N GLY A 112 -1.77 -21.02 -15.05
CA GLY A 112 -0.59 -21.73 -15.53
C GLY A 112 0.37 -20.89 -16.37
N MET A 113 0.27 -19.54 -16.28
CA MET A 113 1.15 -18.63 -17.04
C MET A 113 2.55 -18.52 -16.41
N CYS A 114 2.65 -18.73 -15.10
CA CYS A 114 3.87 -18.78 -14.33
C CYS A 114 3.64 -19.52 -13.01
N ASN A 115 4.71 -19.79 -12.27
CA ASN A 115 4.65 -20.57 -11.02
C ASN A 115 5.02 -19.75 -9.79
N THR A 116 5.94 -18.82 -9.95
CA THR A 116 6.46 -17.99 -8.85
C THR A 116 6.58 -16.55 -9.32
N VAL A 117 5.85 -15.66 -8.66
CA VAL A 117 5.72 -14.25 -9.05
C VAL A 117 6.37 -13.35 -8.02
N VAL A 118 7.29 -12.51 -8.47
CA VAL A 118 7.79 -11.37 -7.69
C VAL A 118 6.88 -10.18 -7.92
N ILE A 119 6.47 -9.53 -6.86
CA ILE A 119 5.79 -8.22 -6.89
C ILE A 119 6.72 -7.22 -6.23
N PHE A 120 7.05 -6.13 -6.91
CA PHE A 120 7.90 -5.11 -6.33
C PHE A 120 7.36 -3.69 -6.56
N ARG A 121 7.80 -2.78 -5.71
CA ARG A 121 7.64 -1.35 -5.86
C ARG A 121 8.94 -0.66 -5.48
N SER A 122 9.42 0.23 -6.34
CA SER A 122 10.62 1.03 -6.10
C SER A 122 10.33 2.50 -6.39
N MET A 123 10.84 3.39 -5.55
CA MET A 123 10.66 4.83 -5.70
C MET A 123 11.88 5.60 -5.18
N ASN A 124 12.22 6.67 -5.90
CA ASN A 124 13.05 7.76 -5.42
C ASN A 124 12.16 8.95 -5.07
N GLY A 125 11.23 8.72 -4.14
CA GLY A 125 10.19 9.69 -3.79
C GLY A 125 10.73 10.99 -3.22
N PHE A 126 11.93 10.98 -2.66
CA PHE A 126 12.62 12.18 -2.21
C PHE A 126 13.62 12.71 -3.26
N SER A 127 14.47 11.83 -3.82
CA SER A 127 15.62 12.26 -4.64
C SER A 127 15.25 12.65 -6.06
N GLN A 128 14.17 12.11 -6.64
CA GLN A 128 13.80 12.33 -8.03
C GLN A 128 12.34 12.76 -8.21
N VAL A 129 11.42 11.80 -8.39
CA VAL A 129 10.01 12.08 -8.64
C VAL A 129 9.26 12.22 -7.32
N ARG A 130 9.11 13.44 -6.85
CA ARG A 130 8.36 13.72 -5.63
C ARG A 130 6.87 13.73 -5.89
N ILE A 131 6.16 12.74 -5.34
CA ILE A 131 4.72 12.59 -5.47
C ILE A 131 3.98 13.76 -4.84
N GLY A 132 4.52 14.33 -3.76
CA GLY A 132 3.98 15.52 -3.09
C GLY A 132 4.13 16.82 -3.87
N GLY A 133 4.77 16.80 -5.05
CA GLY A 133 4.94 17.99 -5.88
C GLY A 133 5.97 18.99 -5.36
N THR A 134 6.78 18.64 -4.35
CA THR A 134 7.78 19.53 -3.71
C THR A 134 9.12 19.58 -4.45
N GLY A 135 9.33 18.71 -5.43
CA GLY A 135 10.54 18.70 -6.26
C GLY A 135 10.39 19.48 -7.54
N VAL A 136 11.53 19.75 -8.20
CA VAL A 136 11.54 20.31 -9.56
C VAL A 136 11.03 19.24 -10.52
N ARG A 137 9.80 19.36 -10.92
CA ARG A 137 9.21 18.52 -11.98
C ARG A 137 9.35 19.28 -13.29
N ALA A 138 10.01 18.67 -14.28
CA ALA A 138 9.82 19.13 -15.65
C ALA A 138 8.33 19.09 -15.97
N ALA A 139 7.81 20.19 -16.50
CA ALA A 139 6.39 20.29 -16.84
C ALA A 139 6.09 19.26 -17.93
N ALA A 140 5.62 18.09 -17.56
CA ALA A 140 5.15 17.11 -18.52
C ALA A 140 3.97 17.69 -19.29
N PRO A 141 3.83 17.43 -20.58
CA PRO A 141 2.64 17.77 -21.33
C PRO A 141 1.41 17.21 -20.61
N VAL A 142 0.39 18.04 -20.43
CA VAL A 142 -0.84 17.65 -19.75
C VAL A 142 -1.95 17.59 -20.77
N SER A 143 -2.75 16.54 -20.75
CA SER A 143 -3.90 16.37 -21.63
C SER A 143 -5.09 15.84 -20.83
N GLY A 144 -6.28 15.96 -21.41
CA GLY A 144 -7.51 15.47 -20.81
C GLY A 144 -7.81 16.09 -19.45
N ASP A 145 -8.30 15.29 -18.52
CA ASP A 145 -8.72 15.71 -17.19
C ASP A 145 -7.61 16.38 -16.37
N ALA A 146 -6.35 15.98 -16.60
CA ALA A 146 -5.20 16.58 -15.92
C ALA A 146 -4.98 18.04 -16.32
N LEU A 147 -5.34 18.42 -17.56
CA LEU A 147 -5.27 19.82 -18.01
C LEU A 147 -6.29 20.67 -17.25
N HIS A 148 -7.52 20.15 -17.13
CA HIS A 148 -8.58 20.82 -16.37
C HIS A 148 -8.20 20.97 -14.89
N SER A 149 -7.74 19.91 -14.25
CA SER A 149 -7.34 19.90 -12.85
C SER A 149 -6.21 20.88 -12.55
N ARG A 150 -5.24 21.01 -13.46
CA ARG A 150 -4.13 21.99 -13.30
C ARG A 150 -4.57 23.44 -13.28
N ALA A 151 -5.60 23.78 -14.06
CA ALA A 151 -6.13 25.13 -14.06
C ALA A 151 -6.64 25.57 -12.67
N TYR A 152 -7.06 24.62 -11.85
CA TYR A 152 -7.48 24.81 -10.46
C TYR A 152 -6.35 24.57 -9.43
N GLY A 153 -5.11 24.44 -9.89
CA GLY A 153 -3.96 24.27 -9.01
C GLY A 153 -3.75 22.85 -8.46
N TRP A 154 -4.42 21.83 -9.00
CA TRP A 154 -4.25 20.45 -8.58
C TRP A 154 -2.97 19.86 -9.18
N GLN A 155 -1.93 19.79 -8.39
CA GLN A 155 -0.61 19.35 -8.84
C GLN A 155 -0.07 18.16 -8.07
N SER A 156 -0.71 17.77 -6.96
CA SER A 156 -0.22 16.70 -6.09
C SER A 156 -1.36 15.87 -5.50
N ALA A 157 -1.00 14.72 -4.96
CA ALA A 157 -1.94 13.81 -4.30
C ALA A 157 -2.71 14.48 -3.16
N GLY A 158 -2.04 15.28 -2.32
CA GLY A 158 -2.71 16.01 -1.23
C GLY A 158 -3.82 16.92 -1.72
N GLN A 159 -3.57 17.64 -2.83
CA GLN A 159 -4.57 18.51 -3.43
C GLN A 159 -5.74 17.73 -4.06
N SER A 160 -5.48 16.52 -4.55
CA SER A 160 -6.53 15.65 -5.08
C SER A 160 -7.44 15.08 -3.99
N PHE A 161 -6.88 14.76 -2.82
CA PHE A 161 -7.65 14.20 -1.70
C PHE A 161 -8.35 15.26 -0.84
N ALA A 162 -7.84 16.50 -0.81
CA ALA A 162 -8.39 17.55 0.04
C ALA A 162 -9.88 17.85 -0.19
N PRO A 163 -10.39 17.98 -1.45
CA PRO A 163 -11.82 18.18 -1.68
C PRO A 163 -12.70 17.03 -1.20
N THR A 164 -12.25 15.78 -1.39
CA THR A 164 -12.96 14.59 -0.90
C THR A 164 -13.03 14.59 0.61
N PHE A 165 -11.93 14.98 1.26
CA PHE A 165 -11.87 15.07 2.71
C PHE A 165 -12.73 16.23 3.26
N MET A 166 -12.72 17.40 2.62
CA MET A 166 -13.65 18.48 2.93
C MET A 166 -15.11 18.04 2.84
N ARG A 167 -15.45 17.25 1.83
CA ARG A 167 -16.78 16.70 1.67
C ARG A 167 -17.14 15.75 2.81
N HIS A 168 -16.21 14.89 3.21
CA HIS A 168 -16.39 14.00 4.35
C HIS A 168 -16.62 14.79 5.65
N MET A 169 -15.81 15.84 5.90
CA MET A 169 -16.00 16.70 7.07
C MET A 169 -17.37 17.37 7.08
N TYR A 170 -17.85 17.81 5.92
CA TYR A 170 -19.17 18.42 5.78
C TYR A 170 -20.31 17.41 6.06
N ASP A 171 -20.21 16.22 5.48
CA ASP A 171 -21.28 15.21 5.59
C ASP A 171 -21.35 14.56 6.98
N PHE A 172 -20.22 14.41 7.66
CA PHE A 172 -20.11 13.63 8.90
C PHE A 172 -19.68 14.45 10.14
N GLY A 173 -19.40 15.71 9.98
CA GLY A 173 -18.95 16.58 11.08
C GLY A 173 -17.57 16.22 11.63
N THR A 174 -16.75 15.47 10.87
CA THR A 174 -15.40 15.08 11.31
C THR A 174 -14.53 16.33 11.47
N THR A 175 -13.81 16.42 12.59
CA THR A 175 -12.94 17.57 12.89
C THR A 175 -11.47 17.31 12.54
N ALA A 176 -10.67 18.36 12.43
CA ALA A 176 -9.23 18.25 12.18
C ALA A 176 -8.51 17.47 13.30
N GLU A 177 -8.95 17.68 14.56
CA GLU A 177 -8.41 16.99 15.73
C GLU A 177 -8.63 15.47 15.65
N GLN A 178 -9.84 15.05 15.25
CA GLN A 178 -10.15 13.64 15.07
C GLN A 178 -9.25 13.00 14.02
N VAL A 179 -8.99 13.67 12.93
CA VAL A 179 -8.10 13.17 11.87
C VAL A 179 -6.64 13.16 12.32
N ALA A 180 -6.20 14.16 13.05
CA ALA A 180 -4.86 14.23 13.59
C ALA A 180 -4.51 12.99 14.46
N HIS A 181 -5.48 12.40 15.14
CA HIS A 181 -5.26 11.16 15.89
C HIS A 181 -4.74 9.99 15.05
N VAL A 182 -5.08 9.92 13.77
CA VAL A 182 -4.53 8.91 12.84
C VAL A 182 -3.00 9.05 12.79
N ARG A 183 -2.51 10.28 12.63
CA ARG A 183 -1.07 10.56 12.58
C ARG A 183 -0.40 10.37 13.93
N VAL A 184 -1.05 10.72 15.03
CA VAL A 184 -0.56 10.46 16.40
C VAL A 184 -0.29 8.98 16.59
N VAL A 185 -1.27 8.11 16.30
CA VAL A 185 -1.13 6.65 16.42
C VAL A 185 0.02 6.13 15.55
N HIS A 186 0.08 6.54 14.28
CA HIS A 186 1.19 6.17 13.39
C HIS A 186 2.55 6.62 13.94
N SER A 187 2.66 7.81 14.55
CA SER A 187 3.91 8.28 15.13
C SER A 187 4.37 7.42 16.32
N HIS A 188 3.41 6.94 17.13
CA HIS A 188 3.70 6.03 18.23
C HIS A 188 4.23 4.68 17.73
N HIS A 189 3.60 4.09 16.70
CA HIS A 189 4.10 2.86 16.10
C HIS A 189 5.46 3.07 15.42
N ALA A 190 5.64 4.18 14.71
CA ALA A 190 6.91 4.52 14.08
C ALA A 190 8.06 4.66 15.11
N SER A 191 7.78 5.21 16.30
CA SER A 191 8.78 5.38 17.35
C SER A 191 9.37 4.04 17.84
N ASN A 192 8.59 2.97 17.73
CA ASN A 192 8.97 1.61 18.11
C ASN A 192 9.54 0.79 16.93
N ASN A 193 9.42 1.28 15.70
CA ASN A 193 9.95 0.59 14.53
C ASN A 193 11.39 1.05 14.22
N PRO A 194 12.41 0.17 14.32
CA PRO A 194 13.80 0.54 14.04
C PRO A 194 14.02 1.02 12.61
N LYS A 195 13.20 0.60 11.66
CA LYS A 195 13.30 0.95 10.25
C LYS A 195 12.57 2.25 9.88
N ALA A 196 11.71 2.79 10.75
CA ALA A 196 10.99 4.02 10.47
C ALA A 196 11.95 5.21 10.32
N TYR A 197 11.72 6.04 9.29
CA TYR A 197 12.53 7.25 9.07
C TYR A 197 12.30 8.29 10.16
N TYR A 198 11.06 8.61 10.49
CA TYR A 198 10.70 9.50 11.59
C TYR A 198 10.26 8.71 12.82
N LYS A 199 10.92 8.99 13.94
CA LYS A 199 10.67 8.30 15.23
C LYS A 199 10.13 9.22 16.32
N LYS A 200 9.97 10.53 16.02
CA LYS A 200 9.40 11.48 16.97
C LYS A 200 7.92 11.15 17.18
N ARG A 201 7.51 10.96 18.43
CA ARG A 201 6.09 10.90 18.79
C ARG A 201 5.49 12.28 18.64
N LEU A 202 4.30 12.35 18.08
CA LEU A 202 3.57 13.56 17.82
C LEU A 202 2.33 13.64 18.70
N ALA A 203 1.96 14.88 19.07
CA ALA A 203 0.68 15.20 19.67
C ALA A 203 -0.27 15.77 18.60
N VAL A 204 -1.56 15.89 18.92
CA VAL A 204 -2.57 16.47 18.03
C VAL A 204 -2.20 17.89 17.65
N GLU A 205 -1.70 18.67 18.61
CA GLU A 205 -1.30 20.06 18.44
C GLU A 205 -0.13 20.22 17.45
N ASP A 206 0.83 19.28 17.45
CA ASP A 206 1.94 19.27 16.48
C ASP A 206 1.40 19.23 15.05
N ILE A 207 0.33 18.46 14.81
CA ILE A 207 -0.24 18.26 13.49
C ILE A 207 -1.06 19.45 13.05
N ILE A 208 -1.97 19.92 13.89
CA ILE A 208 -2.87 21.04 13.60
C ILE A 208 -2.08 22.34 13.38
N ASN A 209 -1.00 22.55 14.14
CA ASN A 209 -0.14 23.72 14.02
C ASN A 209 0.93 23.58 12.93
N SER A 210 1.03 22.44 12.26
CA SER A 210 1.98 22.29 11.16
C SER A 210 1.50 23.07 9.93
N ARG A 211 2.44 23.37 9.02
CA ARG A 211 2.15 24.17 7.82
C ARG A 211 0.99 23.61 7.03
N MET A 212 0.00 24.42 6.68
CA MET A 212 -1.08 24.07 5.76
C MET A 212 -0.51 23.75 4.36
N ILE A 213 -0.87 22.62 3.80
CA ILE A 213 -0.53 22.22 2.43
C ILE A 213 -1.68 22.54 1.49
N CYS A 214 -2.86 22.02 1.78
CA CYS A 214 -4.10 22.26 1.06
C CYS A 214 -5.25 21.97 2.01
N LYS A 215 -6.08 23.00 2.31
CA LYS A 215 -7.16 22.85 3.29
C LYS A 215 -8.03 21.63 2.98
N PRO A 216 -8.29 20.73 3.96
CA PRO A 216 -7.97 20.83 5.37
C PRO A 216 -6.62 20.17 5.78
N LEU A 217 -5.78 19.73 4.85
CA LEU A 217 -4.58 18.94 5.10
C LEU A 217 -3.37 19.80 5.45
N HIS A 218 -2.71 19.48 6.55
CA HIS A 218 -1.45 20.05 6.98
C HIS A 218 -0.26 19.19 6.56
N LEU A 219 0.96 19.68 6.75
CA LEU A 219 2.18 18.97 6.39
C LEU A 219 2.29 17.61 7.07
N LEU A 220 1.90 17.51 8.33
CA LEU A 220 1.99 16.27 9.08
C LEU A 220 0.82 15.30 8.83
N ASP A 221 -0.21 15.72 8.11
CA ASP A 221 -1.23 14.82 7.57
C ASP A 221 -0.74 14.09 6.30
N CYS A 222 0.30 14.62 5.66
CA CYS A 222 0.87 14.05 4.44
C CYS A 222 1.97 13.03 4.75
N CYS A 223 2.11 12.02 3.90
CA CYS A 223 3.19 11.04 4.04
C CYS A 223 4.56 11.67 3.75
N VAL A 224 5.59 11.13 4.39
CA VAL A 224 6.97 11.53 4.11
C VAL A 224 7.43 10.88 2.81
N GLU A 225 8.06 11.70 1.96
CA GLU A 225 8.73 11.20 0.76
C GLU A 225 10.08 10.59 1.14
N THR A 226 10.28 9.33 0.79
CA THR A 226 11.53 8.58 0.98
C THR A 226 11.93 7.85 -0.29
N ASP A 227 13.20 7.50 -0.37
CA ASP A 227 13.75 6.62 -1.39
C ASP A 227 13.80 5.21 -0.82
N ASN A 228 13.16 4.27 -1.45
CA ASN A 228 13.14 2.87 -1.02
C ASN A 228 12.54 1.95 -2.08
N ALA A 229 12.71 0.64 -1.87
CA ALA A 229 11.99 -0.39 -2.60
C ALA A 229 11.59 -1.54 -1.67
N ASN A 230 10.48 -2.16 -2.02
CA ASN A 230 9.96 -3.36 -1.37
C ASN A 230 9.62 -4.40 -2.42
N ALA A 231 9.78 -5.67 -2.07
CA ALA A 231 9.41 -6.80 -2.91
C ALA A 231 8.82 -7.93 -2.06
N ILE A 232 7.87 -8.65 -2.63
CA ILE A 232 7.34 -9.90 -2.08
C ILE A 232 7.35 -10.97 -3.17
N ILE A 233 7.39 -12.23 -2.75
CA ILE A 233 7.32 -13.37 -3.65
C ILE A 233 6.09 -14.20 -3.32
N VAL A 234 5.25 -14.45 -4.33
CA VAL A 234 4.02 -15.23 -4.23
C VAL A 234 4.18 -16.52 -5.04
N THR A 235 3.83 -17.65 -4.46
CA THR A 235 3.81 -18.94 -5.11
C THR A 235 2.75 -19.85 -4.50
N THR A 236 2.61 -21.10 -4.99
CA THR A 236 1.70 -22.07 -4.39
C THR A 236 2.20 -22.54 -3.02
N ALA A 237 1.28 -22.72 -2.06
CA ALA A 237 1.61 -23.21 -0.72
C ALA A 237 2.11 -24.67 -0.70
N ALA A 238 1.77 -25.45 -1.74
CA ALA A 238 2.18 -26.85 -1.90
C ALA A 238 3.60 -27.03 -2.46
N ARG A 239 4.38 -25.91 -2.63
CA ARG A 239 5.77 -26.02 -3.06
C ARG A 239 6.57 -26.77 -2.00
N GLU A 240 6.92 -28.03 -2.32
CA GLU A 240 7.75 -28.85 -1.45
C GLU A 240 9.16 -28.29 -1.34
N GLY A 241 9.54 -27.90 -0.14
CA GLY A 241 10.88 -27.46 0.21
C GLY A 241 10.95 -27.04 1.68
N PRO A 242 12.11 -27.21 2.35
CA PRO A 242 12.23 -26.99 3.79
C PRO A 242 11.94 -25.57 4.26
N GLN A 243 11.88 -24.60 3.35
CA GLN A 243 11.60 -23.19 3.68
C GLN A 243 10.17 -22.74 3.44
N ALA A 244 9.39 -23.42 2.57
CA ALA A 244 7.96 -23.15 2.43
C ALA A 244 7.19 -23.44 3.74
N ALA A 245 7.67 -24.39 4.55
CA ALA A 245 7.09 -24.73 5.84
C ALA A 245 7.34 -23.66 6.94
N ALA A 246 8.35 -22.82 6.80
CA ALA A 246 8.68 -21.79 7.80
C ALA A 246 7.79 -20.54 7.67
N GLY A 247 7.22 -20.28 6.48
CA GLY A 247 6.33 -19.15 6.22
C GLY A 247 4.84 -19.44 6.37
N THR A 248 4.45 -20.71 6.52
CA THR A 248 3.04 -21.12 6.52
C THR A 248 2.40 -21.23 7.91
N ASP A 249 3.13 -21.05 9.01
CA ASP A 249 2.50 -20.87 10.31
C ASP A 249 2.13 -19.40 10.54
N PRO A 250 0.85 -19.02 10.40
CA PRO A 250 0.43 -17.65 10.65
C PRO A 250 0.64 -17.19 12.10
N ARG A 251 1.11 -18.10 12.98
CA ARG A 251 1.45 -17.84 14.38
C ARG A 251 2.95 -17.68 14.60
N ARG A 252 3.78 -18.06 13.63
CA ARG A 252 5.21 -17.78 13.62
C ARG A 252 5.43 -16.52 12.80
N GLY A 253 5.41 -15.37 13.46
CA GLY A 253 6.03 -14.18 12.90
C GLY A 253 7.48 -14.54 12.52
N GLY A 254 7.85 -14.28 11.26
CA GLY A 254 9.24 -14.52 10.82
C GLY A 254 10.25 -13.82 11.71
N PRO A 255 11.56 -14.04 11.52
CA PRO A 255 12.62 -13.58 12.42
C PRO A 255 12.62 -12.07 12.76
N LEU A 256 11.81 -11.27 12.04
CA LEU A 256 11.60 -9.85 12.33
C LEU A 256 10.76 -9.56 13.58
N LEU A 257 10.01 -10.55 14.13
CA LEU A 257 9.26 -10.39 15.38
C LEU A 257 9.98 -10.93 16.63
N GLU A 258 11.02 -11.72 16.47
CA GLU A 258 11.84 -12.18 17.62
C GLU A 258 12.77 -11.09 18.19
N ALA A 259 13.10 -10.06 17.39
CA ALA A 259 13.89 -8.92 17.86
C ALA A 259 13.10 -7.88 18.67
N ALA A 260 11.76 -7.93 18.67
CA ALA A 260 10.91 -7.13 19.53
C ALA A 260 10.67 -7.90 20.83
N GLY A 261 11.49 -7.60 21.84
CA GLY A 261 11.60 -8.25 23.14
C GLY A 261 10.29 -8.72 23.74
N ARG A 262 10.36 -9.89 24.36
CA ARG A 262 9.37 -10.52 25.23
C ARG A 262 8.93 -9.57 26.36
N HIS A 263 7.99 -8.70 26.08
CA HIS A 263 7.15 -8.12 27.11
C HIS A 263 5.74 -8.60 26.88
N ALA A 264 5.34 -9.57 27.68
CA ALA A 264 3.98 -10.06 27.76
C ALA A 264 3.02 -8.89 28.03
N LEU A 265 2.13 -8.62 27.08
CA LEU A 265 0.96 -7.81 27.35
C LEU A 265 -0.04 -8.67 28.13
N PRO A 266 -0.54 -8.24 29.29
CA PRO A 266 -1.58 -8.94 30.00
C PRO A 266 -2.92 -8.77 29.27
N GLY A 267 -3.62 -9.88 29.06
CA GLY A 267 -5.04 -9.90 28.72
C GLY A 267 -5.36 -9.97 27.24
N ARG A 268 -5.38 -11.19 26.67
CA ARG A 268 -6.14 -11.50 25.46
C ARG A 268 -7.63 -11.26 25.75
N ALA A 269 -8.17 -10.13 25.28
CA ALA A 269 -9.60 -9.99 25.09
C ALA A 269 -9.97 -10.68 23.77
N ASP A 270 -10.90 -11.62 23.84
CA ASP A 270 -11.47 -12.34 22.71
C ASP A 270 -12.08 -11.36 21.68
N PHE A 271 -11.41 -11.17 20.57
CA PHE A 271 -11.87 -10.32 19.46
C PHE A 271 -12.90 -11.01 18.54
N HIS A 272 -13.37 -12.22 18.89
CA HIS A 272 -14.27 -13.00 18.05
C HIS A 272 -15.77 -12.94 18.44
N ARG A 273 -16.13 -12.17 19.44
CA ARG A 273 -17.57 -11.91 19.69
C ARG A 273 -17.99 -10.62 18.99
N ARG A 274 -18.58 -10.74 17.81
CA ARG A 274 -19.43 -9.69 17.24
C ARG A 274 -20.51 -9.36 18.27
N ARG A 275 -20.35 -8.24 18.97
CA ARG A 275 -21.47 -7.68 19.73
C ARG A 275 -22.47 -7.12 18.72
N PRO A 276 -23.76 -7.48 18.81
CA PRO A 276 -24.77 -6.80 18.02
C PRO A 276 -24.76 -5.32 18.43
N LEU A 277 -24.78 -4.43 17.44
CA LEU A 277 -24.91 -2.99 17.65
C LEU A 277 -26.21 -2.78 18.46
N ARG A 278 -26.11 -2.17 19.63
CA ARG A 278 -27.29 -1.80 20.44
C ARG A 278 -28.15 -0.85 19.58
N GLN A 279 -29.45 -1.12 19.55
CA GLN A 279 -30.45 -0.16 19.06
C GLN A 279 -30.25 1.15 19.81
N GLY A 280 -30.07 2.26 19.08
CA GLY A 280 -29.81 3.59 19.66
C GLY A 280 -28.40 4.14 19.42
N HIS A 281 -27.49 3.44 18.70
CA HIS A 281 -26.22 4.02 18.28
C HIS A 281 -26.43 4.99 17.09
N PRO A 282 -25.80 6.19 17.08
CA PRO A 282 -25.99 7.17 16.00
C PRO A 282 -25.77 6.64 14.59
N LEU A 283 -24.99 5.55 14.44
CA LEU A 283 -24.77 4.86 13.15
C LEU A 283 -25.98 4.06 12.67
N ALA A 284 -27.00 3.81 13.50
CA ALA A 284 -28.21 3.10 13.08
C ALA A 284 -29.15 3.99 12.23
N GLU A 285 -29.05 5.32 12.35
CA GLU A 285 -29.84 6.26 11.54
C GLU A 285 -29.26 6.49 10.14
N PHE A 286 -28.04 6.07 9.87
CA PHE A 286 -27.36 6.27 8.58
C PHE A 286 -27.84 5.36 7.44
N ARG A 287 -28.83 4.53 7.64
CA ARG A 287 -29.39 3.66 6.57
C ARG A 287 -30.44 4.31 5.67
N ARG A 288 -30.81 5.56 5.91
CA ARG A 288 -31.76 6.27 5.05
C ARG A 288 -31.10 7.45 4.36
N TRP A 289 -30.70 7.25 3.11
CA TRP A 289 -30.40 8.34 2.22
C TRP A 289 -31.67 9.21 2.03
N PRO A 290 -31.61 10.54 2.15
CA PRO A 290 -32.78 11.39 1.93
C PRO A 290 -33.31 11.16 0.51
N ALA A 291 -34.56 10.75 0.41
CA ALA A 291 -35.25 10.64 -0.86
C ALA A 291 -35.28 12.05 -1.53
N GLY A 292 -34.65 12.21 -2.68
CA GLY A 292 -34.81 13.42 -3.49
C GLY A 292 -33.54 14.12 -4.00
N ARG A 293 -32.32 13.71 -3.59
CA ARG A 293 -31.09 14.29 -4.19
C ARG A 293 -30.36 13.24 -5.03
N ARG A 294 -30.39 13.39 -6.33
CA ARG A 294 -29.58 12.59 -7.26
C ARG A 294 -28.12 13.01 -7.10
N PRO A 295 -27.16 12.06 -6.99
CA PRO A 295 -25.75 12.41 -7.18
C PRO A 295 -25.57 12.91 -8.61
N TYR A 296 -24.81 13.96 -8.77
CA TYR A 296 -24.45 14.52 -10.06
C TYR A 296 -23.86 13.41 -10.93
N GLY A 297 -24.43 13.25 -12.12
CA GLY A 297 -23.98 12.30 -13.11
C GLY A 297 -22.54 12.62 -13.53
N LEU A 298 -21.71 11.61 -13.46
CA LEU A 298 -20.50 11.55 -14.24
C LEU A 298 -20.91 11.13 -15.67
N LEU A 299 -20.71 12.02 -16.62
CA LEU A 299 -20.59 11.69 -18.03
C LEU A 299 -19.23 11.05 -18.26
#